data_7b721d4f88ccf7eb083f5e828d388592
#
_entry.id   7b721d4f88ccf7eb083f5e828d388592
#
_cell.length_a   1.000
_cell.length_b   1.000
_cell.length_c   1.000
_cell.angle_alpha   90.00
_cell.angle_beta   90.00
_cell.angle_gamma   90.00
#
_symmetry.space_group_name_H-M   'P 1'
#
loop_
_entity.id
_entity.type
_entity.pdbx_description
1 polymer ?
#
loop_
_entity_poly.entity_id
_entity_poly.type
_entity_poly.pdbx_seq_one_letter_code
_entity_poly.pdbx_strand_id
1 'polypeptide(L)'
;MRALLGLLVLASTGSPVLASEIRIFIDTETDTLQVMKGDAVVRSYENIAIGRYGKTYFKVMGDNKTPLGKFRIGWTNGNTRYHRFLGLTYPDLPAADRALVDGRINESQWQAIRRASEAAAVPPQKTPLGGMIGIHGIGAGDRGVHQDFNWTNGCVALTNEEIEDLLQWVKIGTAVEIR
;
A
#
# COMPACT_ATOMS: atom_id res chain seq x y z
N MET A 1 -41.56 -59.04 -8.34
CA MET A 1 -40.50 -58.30 -7.65
C MET A 1 -39.80 -57.42 -8.68
N ARG A 2 -40.04 -56.12 -8.63
CA ARG A 2 -39.38 -55.13 -9.53
C ARG A 2 -38.42 -54.34 -8.66
N ALA A 3 -37.09 -54.46 -8.89
CA ALA A 3 -36.07 -53.69 -8.22
C ALA A 3 -35.98 -52.32 -8.89
N LEU A 4 -36.22 -51.23 -8.12
CA LEU A 4 -35.90 -49.86 -8.53
C LEU A 4 -34.42 -49.60 -8.26
N LEU A 5 -33.66 -49.39 -9.32
CA LEU A 5 -32.27 -48.88 -9.23
C LEU A 5 -32.35 -47.37 -9.09
N GLY A 6 -32.07 -46.83 -7.90
CA GLY A 6 -31.94 -45.39 -7.66
C GLY A 6 -30.61 -44.89 -8.18
N LEU A 7 -30.65 -43.96 -9.14
CA LEU A 7 -29.48 -43.28 -9.68
C LEU A 7 -29.08 -42.13 -8.73
N LEU A 8 -27.98 -42.28 -7.98
CA LEU A 8 -27.44 -41.23 -7.13
C LEU A 8 -26.66 -40.25 -8.00
N VAL A 9 -27.20 -39.07 -8.24
CA VAL A 9 -26.49 -37.96 -8.92
C VAL A 9 -25.67 -37.22 -7.86
N LEU A 10 -24.35 -37.43 -7.85
CA LEU A 10 -23.43 -36.60 -7.09
C LEU A 10 -23.30 -35.22 -7.76
N ALA A 11 -23.95 -34.23 -7.16
CA ALA A 11 -23.71 -32.81 -7.52
C ALA A 11 -22.35 -32.39 -6.95
N SER A 12 -21.35 -32.22 -7.80
CA SER A 12 -20.09 -31.60 -7.43
C SER A 12 -20.32 -30.10 -7.21
N THR A 13 -20.37 -29.67 -5.96
CA THR A 13 -20.37 -28.25 -5.60
C THR A 13 -18.94 -27.71 -5.79
N GLY A 14 -18.66 -27.25 -7.00
CA GLY A 14 -17.45 -26.45 -7.25
C GLY A 14 -17.54 -25.18 -6.44
N SER A 15 -16.67 -25.01 -5.43
CA SER A 15 -16.51 -23.74 -4.72
C SER A 15 -16.19 -22.65 -5.75
N PRO A 16 -16.81 -21.46 -5.70
CA PRO A 16 -16.44 -20.38 -6.57
C PRO A 16 -14.98 -20.02 -6.28
N VAL A 17 -14.13 -20.16 -7.28
CA VAL A 17 -12.77 -19.60 -7.24
C VAL A 17 -12.97 -18.09 -7.21
N LEU A 18 -12.92 -17.50 -6.02
CA LEU A 18 -12.86 -16.05 -5.86
C LEU A 18 -11.65 -15.60 -6.68
N ALA A 19 -11.91 -14.78 -7.72
CA ALA A 19 -10.86 -14.17 -8.50
C ALA A 19 -9.91 -13.50 -7.52
N SER A 20 -8.67 -14.00 -7.41
CA SER A 20 -7.70 -13.53 -6.43
C SER A 20 -7.42 -12.05 -6.68
N GLU A 21 -7.76 -11.20 -5.70
CA GLU A 21 -7.57 -9.77 -5.81
C GLU A 21 -6.08 -9.42 -5.95
N ILE A 22 -5.81 -8.40 -6.77
CA ILE A 22 -4.47 -7.81 -6.86
C ILE A 22 -4.18 -7.04 -5.57
N ARG A 23 -3.02 -7.26 -4.99
CA ARG A 23 -2.47 -6.50 -3.86
C ARG A 23 -1.00 -6.19 -4.10
N ILE A 24 -0.51 -5.14 -3.45
CA ILE A 24 0.91 -4.78 -3.42
C ILE A 24 1.49 -5.25 -2.09
N PHE A 25 2.65 -5.84 -2.16
CA PHE A 25 3.47 -6.19 -1.02
C PHE A 25 4.85 -5.51 -1.16
N ILE A 26 5.24 -4.72 -0.16
CA ILE A 26 6.50 -3.99 -0.12
C ILE A 26 7.32 -4.53 1.04
N ASP A 27 8.44 -5.13 0.72
CA ASP A 27 9.42 -5.61 1.68
C ASP A 27 10.59 -4.62 1.77
N THR A 28 10.69 -3.94 2.90
CA THR A 28 11.70 -2.93 3.15
C THR A 28 13.03 -3.50 3.64
N GLU A 29 13.14 -4.80 3.87
CA GLU A 29 14.40 -5.48 4.17
C GLU A 29 15.13 -5.92 2.90
N THR A 30 14.37 -6.26 1.87
CA THR A 30 14.89 -6.71 0.58
C THR A 30 14.78 -5.64 -0.50
N ASP A 31 14.29 -4.44 -0.16
CA ASP A 31 14.05 -3.33 -1.06
C ASP A 31 13.26 -3.74 -2.32
N THR A 32 12.16 -4.50 -2.11
CA THR A 32 11.33 -5.01 -3.20
C THR A 32 9.87 -4.57 -3.10
N LEU A 33 9.24 -4.34 -4.25
CA LEU A 33 7.79 -4.18 -4.38
C LEU A 33 7.24 -5.28 -5.28
N GLN A 34 6.29 -6.06 -4.78
CA GLN A 34 5.68 -7.17 -5.48
C GLN A 34 4.19 -6.91 -5.71
N VAL A 35 3.72 -7.21 -6.92
CA VAL A 35 2.30 -7.31 -7.24
C VAL A 35 1.90 -8.77 -7.06
N MET A 36 0.94 -8.98 -6.18
CA MET A 36 0.43 -10.31 -5.82
C MET A 36 -0.96 -10.52 -6.43
N LYS A 37 -1.20 -11.72 -6.96
CA LYS A 37 -2.54 -12.20 -7.32
C LYS A 37 -2.83 -13.44 -6.48
N GLY A 38 -3.63 -13.28 -5.43
CA GLY A 38 -3.68 -14.29 -4.37
C GLY A 38 -2.30 -14.45 -3.71
N ASP A 39 -1.77 -15.67 -3.69
CA ASP A 39 -0.44 -15.96 -3.14
C ASP A 39 0.68 -15.98 -4.19
N ALA A 40 0.34 -15.78 -5.46
CA ALA A 40 1.32 -15.75 -6.54
C ALA A 40 1.87 -14.34 -6.76
N VAL A 41 3.20 -14.20 -6.86
CA VAL A 41 3.86 -12.99 -7.35
C VAL A 41 3.71 -12.96 -8.87
N VAL A 42 3.02 -11.93 -9.39
CA VAL A 42 2.82 -11.75 -10.83
C VAL A 42 3.74 -10.68 -11.43
N ARG A 43 4.28 -9.80 -10.58
CA ARG A 43 5.28 -8.80 -10.95
C ARG A 43 6.16 -8.48 -9.75
N SER A 44 7.44 -8.19 -9.97
CA SER A 44 8.39 -7.75 -8.93
C SER A 44 9.21 -6.59 -9.45
N TYR A 45 9.47 -5.62 -8.58
CA TYR A 45 10.37 -4.49 -8.79
C TYR A 45 11.38 -4.51 -7.65
N GLU A 46 12.65 -4.41 -8.00
CA GLU A 46 13.79 -4.47 -7.08
C GLU A 46 14.45 -3.10 -6.95
N ASN A 47 15.27 -2.93 -5.93
CA ASN A 47 15.99 -1.67 -5.66
C ASN A 47 15.03 -0.47 -5.52
N ILE A 48 13.89 -0.66 -4.86
CA ILE A 48 13.02 0.45 -4.48
C ILE A 48 13.73 1.34 -3.47
N ALA A 49 13.47 2.64 -3.50
CA ALA A 49 13.96 3.54 -2.45
C ALA A 49 12.84 3.90 -1.48
N ILE A 50 13.15 3.89 -0.19
CA ILE A 50 12.25 4.26 0.90
C ILE A 50 12.67 5.57 1.59
N GLY A 51 12.11 5.86 2.76
CA GLY A 51 12.49 7.03 3.57
C GLY A 51 13.98 7.03 3.89
N ARG A 52 14.65 8.20 3.74
CA ARG A 52 16.12 8.34 3.94
C ARG A 52 16.60 7.96 5.35
N TYR A 53 15.71 7.89 6.33
CA TYR A 53 16.00 7.42 7.68
C TYR A 53 15.32 6.09 8.00
N GLY A 54 15.04 5.28 6.94
CA GLY A 54 14.50 3.94 7.04
C GLY A 54 12.98 3.90 7.23
N LYS A 55 12.51 3.01 8.05
CA LYS A 55 11.11 2.65 8.27
C LYS A 55 10.68 2.77 9.73
N THR A 56 9.38 2.81 9.99
CA THR A 56 8.86 2.93 11.36
C THR A 56 7.38 2.56 11.47
N TYR A 57 6.99 2.01 12.63
CA TYR A 57 5.60 1.94 13.07
C TYR A 57 5.12 3.22 13.78
N PHE A 58 6.04 4.14 14.13
CA PHE A 58 5.78 5.33 14.96
C PHE A 58 6.07 6.62 14.19
N LYS A 59 5.60 6.66 12.93
CA LYS A 59 5.85 7.81 12.06
C LYS A 59 5.31 9.11 12.65
N VAL A 60 6.11 10.17 12.49
CA VAL A 60 5.74 11.57 12.75
C VAL A 60 6.08 12.41 11.53
N MET A 61 5.42 13.57 11.42
CA MET A 61 5.70 14.52 10.34
C MET A 61 7.17 14.96 10.39
N GLY A 62 7.85 14.89 9.24
CA GLY A 62 9.25 15.33 9.12
C GLY A 62 10.31 14.30 9.52
N ASP A 63 9.94 13.10 9.98
CA ASP A 63 10.90 12.07 10.37
C ASP A 63 11.62 11.40 9.18
N ASN A 64 11.14 11.64 7.96
CA ASN A 64 11.66 11.06 6.71
C ASN A 64 11.77 9.53 6.71
N LYS A 65 10.86 8.86 7.45
CA LYS A 65 10.77 7.39 7.52
C LYS A 65 9.53 6.89 6.80
N THR A 66 9.63 5.71 6.20
CA THR A 66 8.48 5.03 5.58
C THR A 66 7.63 4.35 6.66
N PRO A 67 6.32 4.62 6.69
CA PRO A 67 5.44 3.94 7.64
C PRO A 67 5.25 2.48 7.25
N LEU A 68 5.37 1.60 8.23
CA LEU A 68 4.99 0.19 8.12
C LEU A 68 3.50 0.03 8.43
N GLY A 69 2.82 -0.84 7.71
CA GLY A 69 1.39 -1.09 7.93
C GLY A 69 0.64 -1.58 6.70
N LYS A 70 -0.70 -1.56 6.81
CA LYS A 70 -1.61 -1.97 5.74
C LYS A 70 -2.44 -0.78 5.29
N PHE A 71 -2.30 -0.46 4.02
CA PHE A 71 -2.90 0.70 3.38
C PHE A 71 -3.70 0.26 2.15
N ARG A 72 -4.29 1.25 1.48
CA ARG A 72 -4.83 1.11 0.12
C ARG A 72 -4.32 2.26 -0.73
N ILE A 73 -4.33 2.09 -2.05
CA ILE A 73 -4.20 3.21 -2.97
C ILE A 73 -5.46 4.06 -2.82
N GLY A 74 -5.32 5.28 -2.31
CA GLY A 74 -6.44 6.20 -2.05
C GLY A 74 -6.70 7.16 -3.21
N TRP A 75 -5.66 7.59 -3.91
CA TRP A 75 -5.74 8.49 -5.06
C TRP A 75 -4.54 8.34 -5.99
N THR A 76 -4.66 8.91 -7.18
CA THR A 76 -3.55 8.99 -8.16
C THR A 76 -3.34 10.43 -8.58
N ASN A 77 -2.10 10.79 -8.92
CA ASN A 77 -1.76 12.08 -9.50
C ASN A 77 -0.75 11.89 -10.64
N GLY A 78 -1.15 12.26 -11.86
CA GLY A 78 -0.29 12.24 -13.05
C GLY A 78 0.44 13.56 -13.32
N ASN A 79 0.07 14.64 -12.60
CA ASN A 79 0.71 15.95 -12.72
C ASN A 79 1.56 16.24 -11.47
N THR A 80 2.71 15.59 -11.39
CA THR A 80 3.62 15.67 -10.25
C THR A 80 5.08 15.65 -10.71
N ARG A 81 5.98 16.28 -9.96
CA ARG A 81 7.43 16.24 -10.21
C ARG A 81 8.01 14.82 -10.18
N TYR A 82 7.26 13.86 -9.63
CA TYR A 82 7.66 12.46 -9.49
C TYR A 82 7.19 11.57 -10.65
N HIS A 83 6.79 12.14 -11.78
CA HIS A 83 6.24 11.47 -12.95
C HIS A 83 4.83 10.91 -12.73
N ARG A 84 4.65 10.00 -11.79
CA ARG A 84 3.38 9.43 -11.29
C ARG A 84 3.42 9.34 -9.78
N PHE A 85 2.24 9.44 -9.16
CA PHE A 85 2.09 9.31 -7.72
C PHE A 85 0.82 8.54 -7.38
N LEU A 86 0.96 7.47 -6.62
CA LEU A 86 -0.11 6.65 -6.06
C LEU A 86 -0.16 6.91 -4.55
N GLY A 87 -1.08 7.75 -4.10
CA GLY A 87 -1.22 8.10 -2.69
C GLY A 87 -1.83 6.98 -1.87
N LEU A 88 -1.27 6.70 -0.70
CA LEU A 88 -1.75 5.67 0.23
C LEU A 88 -2.69 6.24 1.28
N THR A 89 -3.60 5.41 1.80
CA THR A 89 -4.52 5.76 2.89
C THR A 89 -3.81 5.82 4.25
N TYR A 90 -2.66 6.51 4.30
CA TYR A 90 -1.93 6.82 5.52
C TYR A 90 -2.34 8.22 6.03
N PRO A 91 -2.43 8.47 7.37
CA PRO A 91 -2.25 7.50 8.47
C PRO A 91 -3.43 6.52 8.59
N ASP A 92 -3.09 5.26 8.91
CA ASP A 92 -4.07 4.22 9.18
C ASP A 92 -4.58 4.26 10.63
N LEU A 93 -5.65 3.53 10.93
CA LEU A 93 -6.22 3.50 12.28
C LEU A 93 -5.25 2.93 13.32
N PRO A 94 -4.50 1.83 13.07
CA PRO A 94 -3.50 1.35 14.03
C PRO A 94 -2.41 2.37 14.37
N ALA A 95 -1.97 3.19 13.40
CA ALA A 95 -1.02 4.27 13.66
C ALA A 95 -1.64 5.39 14.51
N ALA A 96 -2.91 5.72 14.24
CA ALA A 96 -3.66 6.72 14.99
C ALA A 96 -3.93 6.27 16.43
N ASP A 97 -4.30 5.00 16.66
CA ASP A 97 -4.53 4.42 17.99
C ASP A 97 -3.26 4.54 18.86
N ARG A 98 -2.13 4.09 18.34
CA ARG A 98 -0.84 4.23 19.04
C ARG A 98 -0.49 5.68 19.32
N ALA A 99 -0.74 6.56 18.36
CA ALA A 99 -0.40 7.98 18.48
C ALA A 99 -1.28 8.71 19.50
N LEU A 100 -2.55 8.32 19.64
CA LEU A 100 -3.44 8.87 20.67
C LEU A 100 -2.95 8.44 22.06
N VAL A 101 -2.63 7.15 22.25
CA VAL A 101 -2.08 6.64 23.52
C VAL A 101 -0.77 7.34 23.90
N ASP A 102 0.10 7.60 22.93
CA ASP A 102 1.38 8.28 23.11
C ASP A 102 1.24 9.82 23.24
N GLY A 103 0.05 10.38 23.11
CA GLY A 103 -0.20 11.83 23.15
C GLY A 103 0.34 12.59 21.93
N ARG A 104 0.66 11.90 20.81
CA ARG A 104 1.16 12.52 19.57
C ARG A 104 0.06 13.14 18.72
N ILE A 105 -1.18 12.72 18.90
CA ILE A 105 -2.39 13.32 18.34
C ILE A 105 -3.45 13.46 19.44
N ASN A 106 -4.40 14.34 19.24
CA ASN A 106 -5.55 14.49 20.13
C ASN A 106 -6.75 13.65 19.65
N GLU A 107 -7.78 13.57 20.51
CA GLU A 107 -9.01 12.82 20.24
C GLU A 107 -9.70 13.26 18.94
N SER A 108 -9.77 14.56 18.64
CA SER A 108 -10.39 15.06 17.41
C SER A 108 -9.68 14.59 16.16
N GLN A 109 -8.34 14.57 16.19
CA GLN A 109 -7.50 14.08 15.09
C GLN A 109 -7.67 12.57 14.91
N TRP A 110 -7.69 11.82 16.01
CA TRP A 110 -7.93 10.40 15.99
C TRP A 110 -9.31 10.05 15.40
N GLN A 111 -10.37 10.74 15.86
CA GLN A 111 -11.72 10.54 15.33
C GLN A 111 -11.82 10.84 13.83
N ALA A 112 -11.10 11.86 13.33
CA ALA A 112 -11.08 12.17 11.91
C ALA A 112 -10.45 11.04 11.08
N ILE A 113 -9.35 10.45 11.56
CA ILE A 113 -8.71 9.30 10.92
C ILE A 113 -9.62 8.05 10.99
N ARG A 114 -10.23 7.79 12.15
CA ARG A 114 -11.16 6.68 12.34
C ARG A 114 -12.34 6.75 11.37
N ARG A 115 -13.03 7.90 11.28
CA ARG A 115 -14.13 8.07 10.32
C ARG A 115 -13.72 7.84 8.89
N ALA A 116 -12.53 8.28 8.49
CA ALA A 116 -12.01 8.04 7.15
C ALA A 116 -11.76 6.54 6.92
N SER A 117 -11.20 5.84 7.90
CA SER A 117 -10.97 4.39 7.84
C SER A 117 -12.29 3.61 7.72
N GLU A 118 -13.30 3.94 8.54
CA GLU A 118 -14.63 3.32 8.51
C GLU A 118 -15.35 3.55 7.17
N ALA A 119 -15.15 4.72 6.56
CA ALA A 119 -15.72 5.08 5.26
C ALA A 119 -14.88 4.59 4.06
N ALA A 120 -13.78 3.85 4.28
CA ALA A 120 -12.79 3.49 3.26
C ALA A 120 -12.30 4.70 2.43
N ALA A 121 -12.26 5.89 3.05
CA ALA A 121 -11.86 7.15 2.46
C ALA A 121 -10.39 7.49 2.75
N VAL A 122 -9.87 8.50 2.06
CA VAL A 122 -8.54 9.04 2.32
C VAL A 122 -8.56 9.81 3.64
N PRO A 123 -7.70 9.46 4.62
CA PRO A 123 -7.63 10.16 5.90
C PRO A 123 -7.04 11.57 5.74
N PRO A 124 -7.17 12.45 6.76
CA PRO A 124 -6.53 13.77 6.75
C PRO A 124 -5.03 13.66 6.47
N GLN A 125 -4.56 14.42 5.47
CA GLN A 125 -3.16 14.37 4.99
C GLN A 125 -2.23 15.40 5.67
N LYS A 126 -2.79 16.26 6.53
CA LYS A 126 -2.03 17.24 7.31
C LYS A 126 -2.24 16.95 8.80
N THR A 127 -1.45 16.03 9.32
CA THR A 127 -1.52 15.59 10.72
C THR A 127 -0.13 15.61 11.37
N PRO A 128 -0.01 15.57 12.71
CA PRO A 128 1.28 15.36 13.37
C PRO A 128 1.97 14.05 12.99
N LEU A 129 1.21 13.06 12.48
CA LEU A 129 1.75 11.80 11.96
C LEU A 129 2.30 11.94 10.52
N GLY A 130 2.16 13.12 9.92
CA GLY A 130 2.44 13.36 8.52
C GLY A 130 1.25 13.03 7.62
N GLY A 131 1.51 12.76 6.37
CA GLY A 131 0.59 12.44 5.28
C GLY A 131 1.32 12.49 3.95
N MET A 132 0.58 12.45 2.84
CA MET A 132 1.14 12.45 1.48
C MET A 132 2.16 11.32 1.25
N ILE A 133 1.95 10.19 1.92
CA ILE A 133 2.71 8.97 1.70
C ILE A 133 2.15 8.26 0.47
N GLY A 134 3.03 7.79 -0.39
CA GLY A 134 2.64 7.12 -1.63
C GLY A 134 3.76 6.32 -2.26
N ILE A 135 3.43 5.71 -3.40
CA ILE A 135 4.38 5.07 -4.32
C ILE A 135 4.51 6.00 -5.52
N HIS A 136 5.74 6.29 -5.98
CA HIS A 136 5.94 7.25 -7.07
C HIS A 136 7.20 6.93 -7.89
N GLY A 137 7.29 7.50 -9.08
CA GLY A 137 8.51 7.46 -9.90
C GLY A 137 9.59 8.40 -9.39
N ILE A 138 10.78 8.31 -9.96
CA ILE A 138 11.88 9.24 -9.65
C ILE A 138 11.68 10.62 -10.27
N GLY A 139 10.78 10.73 -11.27
CA GLY A 139 10.62 11.97 -12.04
C GLY A 139 11.88 12.32 -12.85
N ALA A 140 12.39 13.54 -12.65
CA ALA A 140 13.68 14.00 -13.20
C ALA A 140 14.87 13.69 -12.27
N GLY A 141 14.69 12.82 -11.25
CA GLY A 141 15.75 12.44 -10.32
C GLY A 141 16.83 11.59 -10.95
N ASP A 142 17.99 11.52 -10.28
CA ASP A 142 19.13 10.74 -10.70
C ASP A 142 18.91 9.24 -10.43
N ARG A 143 19.10 8.40 -11.46
CA ARG A 143 18.95 6.92 -11.33
C ARG A 143 20.01 6.27 -10.45
N GLY A 144 21.25 6.79 -10.46
CA GLY A 144 22.30 6.26 -9.60
C GLY A 144 22.00 6.53 -8.13
N VAL A 145 21.54 7.74 -7.81
CA VAL A 145 21.07 8.06 -6.44
C VAL A 145 19.91 7.14 -6.04
N HIS A 146 18.99 6.84 -6.96
CA HIS A 146 17.87 5.95 -6.67
C HIS A 146 18.33 4.51 -6.42
N GLN A 147 19.33 4.01 -7.13
CA GLN A 147 19.86 2.67 -6.98
C GLN A 147 20.68 2.48 -5.70
N ASP A 148 21.39 3.51 -5.27
CA ASP A 148 22.39 3.39 -4.21
C ASP A 148 21.90 3.89 -2.85
N PHE A 149 20.81 4.67 -2.80
CA PHE A 149 20.37 5.35 -1.57
C PHE A 149 18.86 5.36 -1.37
N ASN A 150 18.47 5.22 -0.12
CA ASN A 150 17.14 5.60 0.35
C ASN A 150 17.08 7.13 0.48
N TRP A 151 16.27 7.80 -0.36
CA TRP A 151 16.30 9.25 -0.52
C TRP A 151 14.96 9.95 -0.25
N THR A 152 13.87 9.21 -0.06
CA THR A 152 12.55 9.82 0.05
C THR A 152 12.29 10.44 1.44
N ASN A 153 11.20 11.17 1.56
CA ASN A 153 10.71 11.69 2.84
C ASN A 153 9.72 10.75 3.53
N GLY A 154 9.71 9.46 3.10
CA GLY A 154 8.84 8.42 3.64
C GLY A 154 7.94 7.73 2.60
N CYS A 155 7.93 8.18 1.36
CA CYS A 155 7.32 7.46 0.24
C CYS A 155 8.16 6.24 -0.17
N VAL A 156 7.58 5.41 -1.03
CA VAL A 156 8.30 4.36 -1.76
C VAL A 156 8.51 4.85 -3.19
N ALA A 157 9.75 4.83 -3.67
CA ALA A 157 10.07 5.26 -5.02
C ALA A 157 10.44 4.07 -5.91
N LEU A 158 10.01 4.15 -7.16
CA LEU A 158 10.34 3.28 -8.28
C LEU A 158 10.98 4.11 -9.40
N THR A 159 11.57 3.50 -10.39
CA THR A 159 11.89 4.20 -11.64
C THR A 159 10.62 4.66 -12.34
N ASN A 160 10.75 5.57 -13.31
CA ASN A 160 9.59 6.06 -14.08
C ASN A 160 8.94 4.94 -14.91
N GLU A 161 9.74 4.06 -15.46
CA GLU A 161 9.28 2.91 -16.24
C GLU A 161 8.53 1.90 -15.36
N GLU A 162 9.05 1.63 -14.16
CA GLU A 162 8.43 0.70 -13.22
C GLU A 162 7.09 1.21 -12.67
N ILE A 163 6.98 2.52 -12.38
CA ILE A 163 5.70 3.07 -11.91
C ILE A 163 4.65 3.06 -13.03
N GLU A 164 5.03 3.23 -14.31
CA GLU A 164 4.11 3.09 -15.44
C GLU A 164 3.67 1.63 -15.65
N ASP A 165 4.57 0.67 -15.45
CA ASP A 165 4.23 -0.75 -15.49
C ASP A 165 3.32 -1.13 -14.31
N LEU A 166 3.61 -0.65 -13.08
CA LEU A 166 2.78 -0.89 -11.91
C LEU A 166 1.33 -0.39 -12.10
N LEU A 167 1.15 0.75 -12.75
CA LEU A 167 -0.17 1.33 -13.03
C LEU A 167 -1.08 0.43 -13.87
N GLN A 168 -0.52 -0.51 -14.64
CA GLN A 168 -1.30 -1.48 -15.42
C GLN A 168 -1.95 -2.57 -14.54
N TRP A 169 -1.44 -2.78 -13.32
CA TRP A 169 -1.87 -3.82 -12.40
C TRP A 169 -2.84 -3.30 -11.34
N VAL A 170 -2.77 -2.01 -11.00
CA VAL A 170 -3.38 -1.48 -9.79
C VAL A 170 -4.42 -0.39 -10.07
N LYS A 171 -5.31 -0.17 -9.12
CA LYS A 171 -6.35 0.86 -9.14
C LYS A 171 -6.56 1.45 -7.75
N ILE A 172 -7.31 2.54 -7.65
CA ILE A 172 -7.80 3.05 -6.36
C ILE A 172 -8.53 1.93 -5.63
N GLY A 173 -8.22 1.74 -4.35
CA GLY A 173 -8.70 0.66 -3.52
C GLY A 173 -7.78 -0.57 -3.46
N THR A 174 -6.80 -0.72 -4.36
CA THR A 174 -5.82 -1.82 -4.29
C THR A 174 -5.13 -1.82 -2.93
N ALA A 175 -5.12 -2.99 -2.27
CA ALA A 175 -4.46 -3.18 -0.97
C ALA A 175 -2.93 -3.09 -1.10
N VAL A 176 -2.30 -2.44 -0.12
CA VAL A 176 -0.84 -2.26 -0.03
C VAL A 176 -0.39 -2.62 1.37
N GLU A 177 0.53 -3.55 1.48
CA GLU A 177 1.20 -3.89 2.74
C GLU A 177 2.67 -3.49 2.65
N ILE A 178 3.15 -2.75 3.66
CA ILE A 178 4.57 -2.35 3.82
C ILE A 178 5.08 -2.96 5.12
N ARG A 179 6.10 -3.78 5.04
CA ARG A 179 6.76 -4.41 6.20
C ARG A 179 8.29 -4.27 6.15
#